data_1b44f6fad817486c434347a0f458632e
#
_entry.id   1b44f6fad817486c434347a0f458632e
#
_cell.length_a   1.000
_cell.length_b   1.000
_cell.length_c   1.000
_cell.angle_alpha   90.00
_cell.angle_beta   90.00
_cell.angle_gamma   90.00
#
_symmetry.space_group_name_H-M   'P 1'
#
loop_
_entity.id
_entity.type
_entity.pdbx_description
1 polymer ?
#
loop_
_entity_poly.entity_id
_entity_poly.type
_entity_poly.pdbx_seq_one_letter_code
_entity_poly.pdbx_strand_id
1 'polypeptide(L)'
;MVACAIAKYPIGIDVEFLNLRIDYTEFRSQMTSNELKKIHASEDKIGSFFEYWTEKEAVIKAYGKGLLVPLKSFEVNNKQCFIDNEKYYLKSIFLNKKYKCNIASKDKHIITNNIHIQQINFIF
;
A
#
# COMPACT_ATOMS: atom_id res chain seq x y z
N MET A 1 0.79 -2.08 -15.31
CA MET A 1 0.22 -3.31 -14.68
C MET A 1 -1.11 -2.96 -14.02
N VAL A 2 -2.05 -3.84 -14.13
CA VAL A 2 -3.33 -3.76 -13.42
C VAL A 2 -3.41 -4.94 -12.46
N ALA A 3 -3.78 -4.68 -11.22
CA ALA A 3 -4.02 -5.72 -10.24
C ALA A 3 -5.46 -5.66 -9.75
N CYS A 4 -6.06 -6.83 -9.59
CA CYS A 4 -7.38 -6.99 -9.03
C CYS A 4 -7.33 -8.06 -7.94
N ALA A 5 -7.99 -7.82 -6.83
CA ALA A 5 -8.07 -8.79 -5.75
C ALA A 5 -9.52 -9.16 -5.47
N ILE A 6 -9.73 -10.44 -5.20
CA ILE A 6 -11.04 -10.99 -4.84
C ILE A 6 -10.90 -11.65 -3.48
N ALA A 7 -11.79 -11.30 -2.57
CA ALA A 7 -11.78 -11.87 -1.22
C ALA A 7 -13.21 -11.97 -0.68
N LYS A 8 -13.35 -12.80 0.36
CA LYS A 8 -14.61 -12.95 1.07
C LYS A 8 -15.01 -11.69 1.84
N TYR A 9 -14.03 -10.89 2.24
CA TYR A 9 -14.21 -9.65 3.01
C TYR A 9 -13.72 -8.46 2.20
N PRO A 10 -14.17 -7.22 2.51
CA PRO A 10 -13.68 -6.02 1.84
C PRO A 10 -12.16 -5.90 1.94
N ILE A 11 -11.52 -5.70 0.80
CA ILE A 11 -10.08 -5.48 0.71
C ILE A 11 -9.79 -4.34 -0.24
N GLY A 12 -8.61 -3.74 -0.06
CA GLY A 12 -8.04 -2.79 -0.99
C GLY A 12 -6.71 -3.31 -1.49
N ILE A 13 -6.42 -3.05 -2.75
CA ILE A 13 -5.12 -3.39 -3.34
C ILE A 13 -4.59 -2.20 -4.11
N ASP A 14 -3.29 -1.97 -3.99
CA ASP A 14 -2.59 -1.00 -4.81
C ASP A 14 -1.30 -1.58 -5.35
N VAL A 15 -1.00 -1.26 -6.61
CA VAL A 15 0.26 -1.64 -7.27
C VAL A 15 0.83 -0.42 -7.96
N GLU A 16 2.12 -0.17 -7.74
CA GLU A 16 2.82 0.97 -8.32
C GLU A 16 4.12 0.53 -8.98
N PHE A 17 4.40 1.10 -10.15
CA PHE A 17 5.68 0.95 -10.82
C PHE A 17 6.75 1.74 -10.06
N LEU A 18 7.92 1.12 -9.82
CA LEU A 18 9.05 1.78 -9.17
C LEU A 18 9.74 2.72 -10.15
N ASN A 19 9.33 3.98 -10.15
CA ASN A 19 10.01 5.01 -10.92
C ASN A 19 11.27 5.46 -10.17
N LEU A 20 12.43 4.98 -10.60
CA LEU A 20 13.72 5.27 -9.95
C LEU A 20 14.17 6.72 -10.11
N ARG A 21 13.50 7.49 -10.95
CA ARG A 21 13.79 8.92 -11.17
C ARG A 21 12.89 9.86 -10.37
N ILE A 22 11.99 9.29 -9.55
CA ILE A 22 11.06 10.11 -8.77
C ILE A 22 11.83 10.91 -7.71
N ASP A 23 11.44 12.15 -7.54
CA ASP A 23 11.78 12.90 -6.33
C ASP A 23 10.63 12.73 -5.34
N TYR A 24 10.77 11.75 -4.45
CA TYR A 24 9.71 11.44 -3.49
C TYR A 24 9.46 12.58 -2.49
N THR A 25 10.40 13.51 -2.33
CA THR A 25 10.22 14.64 -1.42
C THR A 25 9.11 15.59 -1.90
N GLU A 26 8.77 15.57 -3.17
CA GLU A 26 7.62 16.31 -3.70
C GLU A 26 6.29 15.79 -3.15
N PHE A 27 6.26 14.56 -2.64
CA PHE A 27 5.07 13.92 -2.06
C PHE A 27 5.06 13.92 -0.53
N ARG A 28 5.93 14.70 0.09
CA ARG A 28 6.02 14.76 1.56
C ARG A 28 4.73 15.15 2.26
N SER A 29 3.86 15.90 1.58
CA SER A 29 2.55 16.29 2.11
C SER A 29 1.58 15.11 2.24
N GLN A 30 1.90 13.96 1.65
CA GLN A 30 1.09 12.75 1.69
C GLN A 30 1.58 11.76 2.76
N MET A 31 2.68 12.07 3.44
CA MET A 31 3.31 11.20 4.42
C MET A 31 3.33 11.87 5.80
N THR A 32 3.22 11.06 6.85
CA THR A 32 3.44 11.57 8.21
C THR A 32 4.92 11.84 8.44
N SER A 33 5.22 12.64 9.48
CA SER A 33 6.62 12.92 9.84
C SER A 33 7.41 11.65 10.17
N ASN A 34 6.77 10.69 10.84
CA ASN A 34 7.43 9.42 11.19
C ASN A 34 7.68 8.56 9.96
N GLU A 35 6.73 8.51 9.03
CA GLU A 35 6.91 7.80 7.77
C GLU A 35 8.06 8.40 6.96
N LEU A 36 8.13 9.74 6.86
CA LEU A 36 9.23 10.41 6.19
C LEU A 36 10.58 10.13 6.83
N LYS A 37 10.65 10.10 8.16
CA LYS A 37 11.89 9.75 8.87
C LYS A 37 12.37 8.35 8.51
N LYS A 38 11.45 7.40 8.45
CA LYS A 38 11.76 6.01 8.08
C LYS A 38 12.22 5.90 6.63
N ILE A 39 11.58 6.64 5.73
CA ILE A 39 11.99 6.68 4.32
C ILE A 39 13.40 7.25 4.19
N HIS A 40 13.69 8.38 4.85
CA HIS A 40 15.01 9.01 4.81
C HIS A 40 16.12 8.15 5.42
N ALA A 41 15.77 7.34 6.43
CA ALA A 41 16.72 6.44 7.08
C ALA A 41 16.94 5.13 6.31
N SER A 42 16.12 4.84 5.32
CA SER A 42 16.24 3.62 4.52
C SER A 42 17.43 3.68 3.57
N GLU A 43 18.10 2.55 3.36
CA GLU A 43 19.09 2.41 2.30
C GLU A 43 18.49 2.51 0.91
N ASP A 44 17.27 2.01 0.76
CA ASP A 44 16.46 2.11 -0.47
C ASP A 44 15.32 3.10 -0.25
N LYS A 45 15.60 4.38 -0.39
CA LYS A 45 14.62 5.45 -0.12
C LYS A 45 13.43 5.40 -1.08
N ILE A 46 13.69 5.16 -2.36
CA ILE A 46 12.63 5.10 -3.37
C ILE A 46 11.74 3.90 -3.13
N GLY A 47 12.32 2.73 -2.89
CA GLY A 47 11.55 1.53 -2.55
C GLY A 47 10.73 1.70 -1.28
N SER A 48 11.31 2.31 -0.25
CA SER A 48 10.61 2.61 1.00
C SER A 48 9.46 3.59 0.79
N PHE A 49 9.66 4.63 -0.01
CA PHE A 49 8.59 5.56 -0.37
C PHE A 49 7.41 4.85 -1.05
N PHE A 50 7.69 4.05 -2.08
CA PHE A 50 6.63 3.32 -2.79
C PHE A 50 5.96 2.26 -1.90
N GLU A 51 6.68 1.67 -0.95
CA GLU A 51 6.06 0.78 0.03
C GLU A 51 5.00 1.51 0.85
N TYR A 52 5.34 2.66 1.44
CA TYR A 52 4.36 3.47 2.19
C TYR A 52 3.23 3.97 1.31
N TRP A 53 3.54 4.42 0.10
CA TRP A 53 2.52 4.92 -0.82
C TRP A 53 1.50 3.84 -1.16
N THR A 54 1.96 2.65 -1.55
CA THR A 54 1.06 1.55 -1.89
C THR A 54 0.28 1.05 -0.68
N GLU A 55 0.89 1.04 0.49
CA GLU A 55 0.19 0.70 1.74
C GLU A 55 -0.96 1.66 2.00
N LYS A 56 -0.70 2.95 1.93
CA LYS A 56 -1.70 3.98 2.18
C LYS A 56 -2.83 3.96 1.16
N GLU A 57 -2.49 3.82 -0.11
CA GLU A 57 -3.50 3.71 -1.18
C GLU A 57 -4.35 2.45 -1.03
N ALA A 58 -3.75 1.32 -0.66
CA ALA A 58 -4.50 0.09 -0.40
C ALA A 58 -5.50 0.28 0.76
N VAL A 59 -5.09 0.97 1.82
CA VAL A 59 -5.99 1.27 2.95
C VAL A 59 -7.16 2.16 2.51
N ILE A 60 -6.90 3.21 1.73
CA ILE A 60 -7.96 4.09 1.22
C ILE A 60 -8.97 3.30 0.39
N LYS A 61 -8.50 2.38 -0.45
CA LYS A 61 -9.37 1.51 -1.25
C LYS A 61 -10.17 0.55 -0.38
N ALA A 62 -9.57 -0.02 0.66
CA ALA A 62 -10.28 -0.86 1.62
C ALA A 62 -11.32 -0.09 2.43
N TYR A 63 -11.00 1.15 2.80
CA TYR A 63 -11.91 2.04 3.53
C TYR A 63 -13.15 2.41 2.71
N GLY A 64 -12.99 2.56 1.39
CA GLY A 64 -14.10 2.67 0.45
C GLY A 64 -14.79 4.03 0.39
N LYS A 65 -14.33 5.03 1.13
CA LYS A 65 -14.88 6.40 1.10
C LYS A 65 -14.02 7.34 0.24
N GLY A 66 -13.11 6.78 -0.55
CA GLY A 66 -12.39 7.41 -1.62
C GLY A 66 -11.52 8.59 -1.21
N LEU A 67 -11.57 9.63 -2.04
CA LEU A 67 -10.66 10.78 -1.99
C LEU A 67 -10.84 11.72 -0.79
N LEU A 68 -11.79 11.42 0.12
CA LEU A 68 -12.10 12.29 1.26
C LEU A 68 -11.14 12.10 2.44
N VAL A 69 -10.26 11.09 2.39
CA VAL A 69 -9.31 10.81 3.47
C VAL A 69 -7.91 11.25 3.03
N PRO A 70 -7.37 12.33 3.61
CA PRO A 70 -6.00 12.71 3.31
C PRO A 70 -5.00 11.62 3.73
N LEU A 71 -4.06 11.27 2.88
CA LEU A 71 -3.07 10.24 3.20
C LEU A 71 -2.23 10.59 4.43
N LYS A 72 -1.98 11.86 4.68
CA LYS A 72 -1.25 12.33 5.86
C LYS A 72 -2.04 12.18 7.16
N SER A 73 -3.36 11.95 7.11
CA SER A 73 -4.22 11.89 8.29
C SER A 73 -4.11 10.58 9.07
N PHE A 74 -3.47 9.58 8.52
CA PHE A 74 -3.22 8.32 9.21
C PHE A 74 -1.80 7.82 8.96
N GLU A 75 -1.29 7.05 9.88
CA GLU A 75 0.08 6.56 9.83
C GLU A 75 0.11 5.04 9.73
N VAL A 76 0.88 4.53 8.78
CA VAL A 76 1.18 3.11 8.69
C VAL A 76 2.41 2.80 9.55
N ASN A 77 2.27 1.85 10.45
CA ASN A 77 3.34 1.39 11.31
C ASN A 77 3.23 -0.12 11.48
N ASN A 78 4.29 -0.85 11.15
CA ASN A 78 4.33 -2.31 11.27
C ASN A 78 3.14 -3.00 10.59
N LYS A 79 2.86 -2.61 9.35
CA LYS A 79 1.77 -3.19 8.55
C LYS A 79 0.39 -3.04 9.17
N GLN A 80 0.18 -1.96 9.92
CA GLN A 80 -1.09 -1.63 10.55
C GLN A 80 -1.33 -0.12 10.51
N CYS A 81 -2.60 0.27 10.49
CA CYS A 81 -3.01 1.65 10.68
C CYS A 81 -4.44 1.73 11.20
N PHE A 82 -4.85 2.94 11.61
CA PHE A 82 -6.20 3.22 12.08
C PHE A 82 -6.80 4.36 11.27
N ILE A 83 -8.05 4.18 10.84
CA ILE A 83 -8.90 5.24 10.30
C ILE A 83 -10.25 5.15 11.00
N ASP A 84 -10.73 6.26 11.56
CA ASP A 84 -12.02 6.32 12.27
C ASP A 84 -12.15 5.24 13.36
N ASN A 85 -11.09 5.01 14.12
CA ASN A 85 -10.99 4.00 15.16
C ASN A 85 -11.08 2.55 14.65
N GLU A 86 -11.04 2.34 13.34
CA GLU A 86 -10.99 1.01 12.76
C GLU A 86 -9.56 0.65 12.36
N LYS A 87 -9.16 -0.55 12.70
CA LYS A 87 -7.83 -1.06 12.42
C LYS A 87 -7.78 -1.75 11.06
N TYR A 88 -6.76 -1.39 10.28
CA TYR A 88 -6.46 -2.02 9.00
C TYR A 88 -5.15 -2.76 9.10
N TYR A 89 -5.09 -3.92 8.48
CA TYR A 89 -3.91 -4.76 8.36
C TYR A 89 -3.43 -4.74 6.92
N LEU A 90 -2.13 -4.76 6.76
CA LEU A 90 -1.48 -4.69 5.45
C LEU A 90 -0.62 -5.91 5.19
N LYS A 91 -0.57 -6.32 3.94
CA LYS A 91 0.31 -7.38 3.48
C LYS A 91 0.94 -6.99 2.16
N SER A 92 2.28 -7.01 2.12
CA SER A 92 3.02 -6.81 0.88
C SER A 92 2.94 -8.07 0.04
N ILE A 93 2.77 -7.87 -1.28
CA ILE A 93 2.75 -8.94 -2.25
C ILE A 93 3.90 -8.70 -3.24
N PHE A 94 4.76 -9.68 -3.39
CA PHE A 94 5.82 -9.62 -4.38
C PHE A 94 5.28 -10.08 -5.74
N LEU A 95 5.28 -9.16 -6.72
CA LEU A 95 4.93 -9.46 -8.12
C LEU A 95 6.19 -9.63 -8.96
N ASN A 96 7.03 -8.62 -8.98
CA ASN A 96 8.38 -8.65 -9.53
C ASN A 96 9.16 -7.41 -9.02
N LYS A 97 10.42 -7.30 -9.40
CA LYS A 97 11.33 -6.23 -8.91
C LYS A 97 10.92 -4.82 -9.31
N LYS A 98 10.07 -4.67 -10.32
CA LYS A 98 9.69 -3.37 -10.89
C LYS A 98 8.49 -2.73 -10.22
N TYR A 99 7.82 -3.45 -9.33
CA TYR A 99 6.55 -3.01 -8.73
C TYR A 99 6.57 -3.19 -7.23
N LYS A 100 5.84 -2.31 -6.56
CA LYS A 100 5.37 -2.52 -5.18
C LYS A 100 3.88 -2.80 -5.21
N CYS A 101 3.44 -3.73 -4.36
CA CYS A 101 2.04 -4.09 -4.25
C CYS A 101 1.71 -4.36 -2.79
N ASN A 102 0.60 -3.81 -2.32
CA ASN A 102 0.08 -4.05 -0.98
C ASN A 102 -1.41 -4.33 -1.02
N ILE A 103 -1.85 -5.17 -0.10
CA ILE A 103 -3.26 -5.44 0.17
C ILE A 103 -3.56 -4.96 1.59
N ALA A 104 -4.74 -4.36 1.77
CA ALA A 104 -5.24 -3.91 3.06
C ALA A 104 -6.63 -4.50 3.34
N SER A 105 -6.89 -4.81 4.61
CA SER A 105 -8.19 -5.28 5.08
C SER A 105 -8.36 -5.00 6.56
N LYS A 106 -9.59 -4.89 7.03
CA LYS A 106 -9.92 -4.90 8.46
C LYS A 106 -9.80 -6.29 9.06
N ASP A 107 -9.76 -7.33 8.24
CA ASP A 107 -9.60 -8.71 8.69
C ASP A 107 -8.13 -9.02 8.93
N LYS A 108 -7.77 -9.29 10.19
CA LYS A 108 -6.39 -9.64 10.55
C LYS A 108 -5.87 -10.90 9.86
N HIS A 109 -6.75 -11.77 9.40
CA HIS A 109 -6.36 -13.00 8.72
C HIS A 109 -5.70 -12.76 7.36
N ILE A 110 -5.79 -11.55 6.81
CA ILE A 110 -5.07 -11.22 5.57
C ILE A 110 -3.56 -11.42 5.69
N ILE A 111 -3.02 -11.27 6.91
CA ILE A 111 -1.58 -11.43 7.17
C ILE A 111 -1.17 -12.91 7.14
N THR A 112 -2.04 -13.79 7.63
CA THR A 112 -1.74 -15.23 7.83
C THR A 112 -2.27 -16.12 6.73
N ASN A 113 -3.32 -15.70 6.00
CA ASN A 113 -3.89 -16.49 4.93
C ASN A 113 -2.98 -16.51 3.72
N ASN A 114 -2.95 -17.65 3.03
CA ASN A 114 -2.30 -17.77 1.75
C ASN A 114 -3.03 -16.93 0.71
N ILE A 115 -2.26 -16.17 -0.06
CA ILE A 115 -2.76 -15.40 -1.18
C ILE A 115 -2.38 -16.13 -2.46
N HIS A 116 -3.39 -16.49 -3.25
CA HIS A 116 -3.17 -17.08 -4.55
C HIS A 116 -3.01 -15.97 -5.58
N ILE A 117 -1.87 -15.96 -6.28
CA ILE A 117 -1.57 -14.96 -7.31
C ILE A 117 -1.66 -15.63 -8.66
N GLN A 118 -2.48 -15.07 -9.54
CA GLN A 118 -2.62 -15.53 -10.92
C GLN A 118 -2.34 -14.37 -11.87
N GLN A 119 -1.48 -14.62 -12.83
CA GLN A 119 -1.22 -13.69 -13.92
C GLN A 119 -2.03 -14.09 -15.14
N ILE A 120 -2.74 -13.13 -15.70
CA ILE A 120 -3.53 -13.31 -16.91
C ILE A 120 -2.92 -12.45 -18.01
N ASN A 121 -2.56 -13.07 -19.11
CA ASN A 121 -2.05 -12.37 -20.29
C ASN A 121 -3.15 -12.34 -21.36
N PHE A 122 -3.44 -11.14 -21.84
CA PHE A 122 -4.38 -10.95 -22.95
C PHE A 122 -3.59 -10.77 -24.24
N ILE A 123 -4.00 -11.49 -25.27
CA ILE A 123 -3.44 -11.37 -26.63
C ILE A 123 -4.51 -10.70 -27.48
N PHE A 124 -4.16 -9.54 -27.99
CA PHE A 124 -5.07 -8.76 -28.85
C PHE A 124 -4.61 -8.83 -30.30
#